data_32be4f1ac67e717f1bc258bfb0335a04
#
_entry.id   32be4f1ac67e717f1bc258bfb0335a04
#
_cell.length_a   1.000
_cell.length_b   1.000
_cell.length_c   1.000
_cell.angle_alpha   90.00
_cell.angle_beta   90.00
_cell.angle_gamma   90.00
#
_symmetry.space_group_name_H-M   'P 1'
#
loop_
_entity.id
_entity.type
_entity.pdbx_description
1 polymer ?
#
loop_
_entity_poly.entity_id
_entity_poly.type
_entity_poly.pdbx_seq_one_letter_code
_entity_poly.pdbx_strand_id
1 'polypeptide(L)'
;VGALSITTKKASEDPNYKFIELIEAKYTSFKFKINGGESYYKFIPVEKAMLDAMSTTPEAWLDNSGIVDQGDNEYLWEDGLTYKDATMSVAPGREYVIIAGLSDQQGNVIDGVDTLHFFTPSIPESDAQVSIAIEDIASTSVSAYVSIDEAISSYYVYVRDCKWFDDIISQYGESMINTLIKYPSSGAPSYADSRSVSWEGLMPSTAHYFAV
;
A
#
# COMPACT_ATOMS: atom_id res chain seq x y z
N VAL A 1 -0.25 -52.20 23.97
CA VAL A 1 0.19 -50.80 23.67
C VAL A 1 -1.08 -50.05 23.35
N GLY A 2 -1.55 -49.25 24.31
CA GLY A 2 -2.72 -48.38 24.08
C GLY A 2 -2.30 -47.11 23.35
N ALA A 3 -2.94 -46.82 22.23
CA ALA A 3 -2.80 -45.52 21.58
C ALA A 3 -3.71 -44.50 22.29
N LEU A 4 -3.14 -43.40 22.81
CA LEU A 4 -3.88 -42.26 23.33
C LEU A 4 -4.21 -41.35 22.16
N SER A 5 -5.48 -41.23 21.80
CA SER A 5 -5.91 -40.18 20.86
C SER A 5 -6.11 -38.89 21.61
N ILE A 6 -5.29 -37.87 21.31
CA ILE A 6 -5.47 -36.51 21.83
C ILE A 6 -6.07 -35.68 20.69
N THR A 7 -7.30 -35.21 20.89
CA THR A 7 -7.88 -34.19 20.02
C THR A 7 -7.56 -32.85 20.63
N THR A 8 -6.71 -32.07 20.01
CA THR A 8 -6.48 -30.66 20.39
C THR A 8 -7.75 -29.86 20.05
N LYS A 9 -8.17 -28.97 20.94
CA LYS A 9 -9.25 -28.03 20.62
C LYS A 9 -8.80 -27.14 19.46
N LYS A 10 -9.72 -26.87 18.52
CA LYS A 10 -9.47 -25.81 17.52
C LYS A 10 -9.21 -24.49 18.26
N ALA A 11 -8.24 -23.71 17.77
CA ALA A 11 -7.95 -22.38 18.31
C ALA A 11 -9.23 -21.48 18.35
N SER A 12 -10.15 -21.70 17.42
CA SER A 12 -11.48 -21.05 17.37
C SER A 12 -12.43 -21.36 18.54
N GLU A 13 -12.08 -22.27 19.45
CA GLU A 13 -12.88 -22.60 20.63
C GLU A 13 -12.57 -21.73 21.86
N ASP A 14 -11.49 -20.94 21.84
CA ASP A 14 -11.19 -19.93 22.83
C ASP A 14 -11.80 -18.58 22.37
N PRO A 15 -12.80 -18.03 23.08
CA PRO A 15 -13.42 -16.76 22.70
C PRO A 15 -12.45 -15.56 22.76
N ASN A 16 -11.30 -15.72 23.38
CA ASN A 16 -10.24 -14.70 23.43
C ASN A 16 -9.14 -14.92 22.38
N TYR A 17 -9.17 -16.04 21.67
CA TYR A 17 -8.19 -16.32 20.63
C TYR A 17 -8.44 -15.44 19.43
N LYS A 18 -7.41 -14.70 19.03
CA LYS A 18 -7.40 -13.91 17.79
C LYS A 18 -6.30 -14.44 16.88
N PHE A 19 -6.70 -14.96 15.74
CA PHE A 19 -5.74 -15.43 14.75
C PHE A 19 -4.90 -14.28 14.20
N ILE A 20 -5.53 -13.12 13.96
CA ILE A 20 -4.89 -11.90 13.49
C ILE A 20 -5.09 -10.81 14.55
N GLU A 21 -4.02 -10.13 14.96
CA GLU A 21 -4.05 -9.00 15.90
C GLU A 21 -3.33 -7.79 15.31
N LEU A 22 -3.99 -6.62 15.29
CA LEU A 22 -3.31 -5.35 15.04
C LEU A 22 -2.59 -4.92 16.31
N ILE A 23 -1.27 -4.70 16.23
CA ILE A 23 -0.47 -4.21 17.35
C ILE A 23 -0.40 -2.68 17.31
N GLU A 24 -0.14 -2.10 16.16
CA GLU A 24 0.01 -0.66 15.98
C GLU A 24 -0.32 -0.27 14.53
N ALA A 25 -0.90 0.92 14.36
CA ALA A 25 -1.01 1.57 13.05
C ALA A 25 -0.49 3.01 13.14
N LYS A 26 0.40 3.36 12.22
CA LYS A 26 0.98 4.69 12.01
C LYS A 26 0.60 5.23 10.63
N TYR A 27 1.02 6.44 10.30
CA TYR A 27 0.68 7.09 9.03
C TYR A 27 1.11 6.29 7.80
N THR A 28 2.32 5.70 7.84
CA THR A 28 2.95 5.00 6.71
C THR A 28 3.45 3.59 7.09
N SER A 29 2.96 3.05 8.19
CA SER A 29 3.29 1.69 8.63
C SER A 29 2.23 1.13 9.56
N PHE A 30 2.18 -0.19 9.67
CA PHE A 30 1.43 -0.88 10.71
C PHE A 30 2.15 -2.17 11.12
N LYS A 31 1.90 -2.57 12.35
CA LYS A 31 2.43 -3.79 12.93
C LYS A 31 1.28 -4.70 13.34
N PHE A 32 1.36 -5.96 12.96
CA PHE A 32 0.36 -6.94 13.30
C PHE A 32 1.02 -8.27 13.68
N LYS A 33 0.25 -9.13 14.30
CA LYS A 33 0.66 -10.47 14.70
C LYS A 33 -0.28 -11.50 14.11
N ILE A 34 0.27 -12.64 13.70
CA ILE A 34 -0.49 -13.84 13.38
C ILE A 34 -0.15 -14.90 14.42
N ASN A 35 -1.17 -15.45 15.06
CA ASN A 35 -1.08 -16.47 16.08
C ASN A 35 -1.34 -17.85 15.42
N GLY A 36 -0.35 -18.37 14.71
CA GLY A 36 -0.44 -19.64 13.97
C GLY A 36 -0.11 -20.88 14.83
N GLY A 37 0.46 -20.69 16.01
CA GLY A 37 0.92 -21.78 16.87
C GLY A 37 1.96 -22.64 16.14
N GLU A 38 1.73 -23.94 16.02
CA GLU A 38 2.61 -24.87 15.28
C GLU A 38 2.22 -25.01 13.79
N SER A 39 1.14 -24.33 13.35
CA SER A 39 0.60 -24.51 12.00
C SER A 39 1.27 -23.56 10.99
N TYR A 40 1.27 -23.99 9.72
CA TYR A 40 1.50 -23.09 8.60
C TYR A 40 0.27 -22.22 8.36
N TYR A 41 0.51 -21.02 7.88
CA TYR A 41 -0.54 -20.11 7.43
C TYR A 41 -0.08 -19.33 6.22
N LYS A 42 -1.05 -18.79 5.50
CA LYS A 42 -0.83 -17.88 4.39
C LYS A 42 -1.48 -16.55 4.74
N PHE A 43 -0.83 -15.44 4.45
CA PHE A 43 -1.37 -14.12 4.78
C PHE A 43 -0.97 -13.06 3.74
N ILE A 44 -1.75 -12.00 3.68
CA ILE A 44 -1.43 -10.81 2.91
C ILE A 44 -2.19 -9.60 3.47
N PRO A 45 -1.51 -8.48 3.76
CA PRO A 45 -2.13 -7.17 3.90
C PRO A 45 -2.40 -6.55 2.53
N VAL A 46 -3.54 -5.91 2.38
CA VAL A 46 -3.95 -5.22 1.15
C VAL A 46 -4.73 -3.95 1.47
N GLU A 47 -4.59 -2.91 0.67
CA GLU A 47 -5.49 -1.75 0.75
C GLU A 47 -6.90 -2.17 0.32
N LYS A 48 -7.92 -1.84 1.15
CA LYS A 48 -9.31 -2.24 0.90
C LYS A 48 -9.83 -1.76 -0.46
N ALA A 49 -9.47 -0.54 -0.85
CA ALA A 49 -9.84 0.03 -2.15
C ALA A 49 -9.30 -0.80 -3.32
N MET A 50 -8.09 -1.35 -3.20
CA MET A 50 -7.49 -2.21 -4.21
C MET A 50 -8.23 -3.55 -4.31
N LEU A 51 -8.56 -4.15 -3.15
CA LEU A 51 -9.35 -5.39 -3.10
C LEU A 51 -10.72 -5.21 -3.78
N ASP A 52 -11.39 -4.10 -3.48
CA ASP A 52 -12.71 -3.78 -4.05
C ASP A 52 -12.65 -3.51 -5.56
N ALA A 53 -11.64 -2.76 -6.01
CA ALA A 53 -11.48 -2.43 -7.42
C ALA A 53 -11.26 -3.66 -8.31
N MET A 54 -10.58 -4.67 -7.79
CA MET A 54 -10.31 -5.90 -8.56
C MET A 54 -11.48 -6.90 -8.55
N SER A 55 -12.59 -6.59 -7.86
CA SER A 55 -13.78 -7.45 -7.76
C SER A 55 -13.45 -8.91 -7.42
N THR A 56 -12.43 -9.10 -6.56
CA THR A 56 -11.96 -10.41 -6.11
C THR A 56 -12.38 -10.68 -4.66
N THR A 57 -12.44 -11.93 -4.27
CA THR A 57 -12.70 -12.29 -2.88
C THR A 57 -11.40 -12.33 -2.08
N PRO A 58 -11.46 -12.15 -0.73
CA PRO A 58 -10.30 -12.31 0.14
C PRO A 58 -9.57 -13.65 -0.08
N GLU A 59 -10.31 -14.73 -0.24
CA GLU A 59 -9.76 -16.08 -0.48
C GLU A 59 -8.96 -16.11 -1.79
N ALA A 60 -9.54 -15.63 -2.88
CA ALA A 60 -8.88 -15.62 -4.19
C ALA A 60 -7.65 -14.70 -4.20
N TRP A 61 -7.69 -13.58 -3.47
CA TRP A 61 -6.53 -12.72 -3.29
C TRP A 61 -5.42 -13.42 -2.52
N LEU A 62 -5.76 -14.08 -1.41
CA LEU A 62 -4.82 -14.83 -0.59
C LEU A 62 -4.17 -15.96 -1.39
N ASP A 63 -4.94 -16.71 -2.18
CA ASP A 63 -4.44 -17.80 -3.00
C ASP A 63 -3.41 -17.37 -4.03
N ASN A 64 -3.64 -16.20 -4.66
CA ASN A 64 -2.78 -15.71 -5.73
C ASN A 64 -1.52 -14.99 -5.23
N SER A 65 -1.62 -14.28 -4.10
CA SER A 65 -0.60 -13.30 -3.69
C SER A 65 -0.13 -13.47 -2.24
N GLY A 66 -0.70 -14.43 -1.50
CA GLY A 66 -0.40 -14.61 -0.09
C GLY A 66 1.01 -15.16 0.19
N ILE A 67 1.54 -14.75 1.32
CA ILE A 67 2.85 -15.14 1.85
C ILE A 67 2.67 -16.28 2.83
N VAL A 68 3.44 -17.36 2.66
CA VAL A 68 3.41 -18.55 3.56
C VAL A 68 4.42 -18.36 4.67
N ASP A 69 4.00 -18.64 5.91
CA ASP A 69 4.86 -18.66 7.09
C ASP A 69 4.34 -19.67 8.13
N GLN A 70 5.00 -19.81 9.27
CA GLN A 70 4.66 -20.77 10.32
C GLN A 70 4.93 -20.17 11.70
N GLY A 71 4.12 -20.51 12.69
CA GLY A 71 4.33 -20.13 14.07
C GLY A 71 3.60 -18.86 14.47
N ASP A 72 3.97 -18.29 15.62
CA ASP A 72 3.48 -17.01 16.10
C ASP A 72 4.46 -15.92 15.70
N ASN A 73 4.07 -15.07 14.74
CA ASN A 73 4.98 -14.07 14.19
C ASN A 73 4.38 -12.66 14.20
N GLU A 74 5.24 -11.68 14.44
CA GLU A 74 4.92 -10.26 14.27
C GLU A 74 5.50 -9.75 12.95
N TYR A 75 4.72 -8.94 12.24
CA TYR A 75 5.09 -8.37 10.97
C TYR A 75 5.02 -6.85 11.02
N LEU A 76 6.06 -6.21 10.53
CA LEU A 76 6.04 -4.79 10.22
C LEU A 76 5.75 -4.62 8.74
N TRP A 77 4.72 -3.83 8.42
CA TRP A 77 4.36 -3.41 7.09
C TRP A 77 4.57 -1.91 6.98
N GLU A 78 5.50 -1.48 6.14
CA GLU A 78 5.93 -0.10 6.06
C GLU A 78 6.10 0.32 4.60
N ASP A 79 5.75 1.56 4.30
CA ASP A 79 5.87 2.11 2.94
C ASP A 79 7.30 2.03 2.43
N GLY A 80 7.47 1.46 1.22
CA GLY A 80 8.77 1.24 0.60
C GLY A 80 9.57 0.04 1.13
N LEU A 81 9.13 -0.64 2.19
CA LEU A 81 9.79 -1.85 2.69
C LEU A 81 9.49 -3.04 1.75
N THR A 82 10.49 -3.86 1.49
CA THR A 82 10.33 -5.09 0.70
C THR A 82 10.32 -6.31 1.62
N TYR A 83 9.30 -7.12 1.49
CA TYR A 83 9.18 -8.40 2.18
C TYR A 83 8.90 -9.53 1.16
N LYS A 84 9.78 -10.55 1.12
CA LYS A 84 9.67 -11.69 0.18
C LYS A 84 9.35 -11.23 -1.27
N ASP A 85 10.15 -10.31 -1.79
CA ASP A 85 10.07 -9.74 -3.15
C ASP A 85 8.86 -8.81 -3.45
N ALA A 86 7.97 -8.59 -2.48
CA ALA A 86 6.88 -7.63 -2.59
C ALA A 86 7.27 -6.29 -1.94
N THR A 87 7.25 -5.20 -2.69
CA THR A 87 7.39 -3.86 -2.14
C THR A 87 6.04 -3.40 -1.60
N MET A 88 6.05 -3.01 -0.34
CA MET A 88 4.85 -2.58 0.37
C MET A 88 4.53 -1.12 0.07
N SER A 89 3.24 -0.81 0.06
CA SER A 89 2.75 0.57 0.02
C SER A 89 1.79 0.79 1.18
N VAL A 90 2.08 1.78 2.01
CA VAL A 90 1.23 2.17 3.13
C VAL A 90 1.03 3.67 3.12
N ALA A 91 -0.21 4.10 2.98
CA ALA A 91 -0.60 5.51 2.93
C ALA A 91 -1.44 5.91 4.15
N PRO A 92 -1.38 7.17 4.58
CA PRO A 92 -2.21 7.69 5.66
C PRO A 92 -3.69 7.70 5.32
N GLY A 93 -4.56 7.50 6.33
CA GLY A 93 -6.01 7.62 6.21
C GLY A 93 -6.65 6.57 5.31
N ARG A 94 -6.00 5.45 5.09
CA ARG A 94 -6.49 4.36 4.24
C ARG A 94 -6.98 3.18 5.07
N GLU A 95 -7.98 2.49 4.54
CA GLU A 95 -8.42 1.22 5.09
C GLU A 95 -7.55 0.09 4.54
N TYR A 96 -7.03 -0.73 5.44
CA TYR A 96 -6.31 -1.95 5.12
C TYR A 96 -7.04 -3.16 5.64
N VAL A 97 -6.87 -4.26 4.95
CA VAL A 97 -7.37 -5.57 5.33
C VAL A 97 -6.19 -6.53 5.40
N ILE A 98 -5.99 -7.15 6.56
CA ILE A 98 -5.10 -8.29 6.68
C ILE A 98 -5.96 -9.53 6.45
N ILE A 99 -5.63 -10.30 5.43
CA ILE A 99 -6.28 -11.55 5.08
C ILE A 99 -5.33 -12.66 5.47
N ALA A 100 -5.77 -13.65 6.25
CA ALA A 100 -4.96 -14.79 6.61
C ALA A 100 -5.80 -16.05 6.78
N GLY A 101 -5.21 -17.21 6.50
CA GLY A 101 -5.83 -18.51 6.68
C GLY A 101 -4.81 -19.59 6.97
N LEU A 102 -5.19 -20.62 7.73
CA LEU A 102 -4.35 -21.78 7.93
C LEU A 102 -4.05 -22.45 6.59
N SER A 103 -2.81 -22.90 6.40
CA SER A 103 -2.38 -23.52 5.15
C SER A 103 -1.55 -24.77 5.39
N ASP A 104 -1.33 -25.54 4.33
CA ASP A 104 -0.26 -26.53 4.30
C ASP A 104 1.10 -25.86 4.01
N GLN A 105 2.16 -26.64 4.03
CA GLN A 105 3.51 -26.16 3.74
C GLN A 105 3.67 -25.62 2.31
N GLN A 106 2.82 -26.03 1.38
CA GLN A 106 2.79 -25.58 0.00
C GLN A 106 1.99 -24.28 -0.19
N GLY A 107 1.30 -23.81 0.86
CA GLY A 107 0.49 -22.59 0.85
C GLY A 107 -0.93 -22.80 0.34
N ASN A 108 -1.44 -24.03 0.30
CA ASN A 108 -2.85 -24.25 0.05
C ASN A 108 -3.64 -23.97 1.33
N VAL A 109 -4.61 -23.07 1.26
CA VAL A 109 -5.47 -22.74 2.40
C VAL A 109 -6.39 -23.93 2.71
N ILE A 110 -6.45 -24.33 3.99
CA ILE A 110 -7.13 -25.56 4.42
C ILE A 110 -8.39 -25.36 5.27
N ASP A 111 -8.61 -24.17 5.82
CA ASP A 111 -9.75 -23.91 6.74
C ASP A 111 -10.24 -22.46 6.68
N GLY A 112 -10.72 -22.02 5.50
CA GLY A 112 -11.26 -20.67 5.33
C GLY A 112 -10.22 -19.56 5.54
N VAL A 113 -10.70 -18.32 5.54
CA VAL A 113 -9.87 -17.14 5.77
C VAL A 113 -10.49 -16.23 6.83
N ASP A 114 -9.64 -15.64 7.66
CA ASP A 114 -9.98 -14.55 8.56
C ASP A 114 -9.54 -13.22 7.97
N THR A 115 -10.26 -12.16 8.30
CA THR A 115 -9.93 -10.80 7.87
C THR A 115 -9.92 -9.85 9.06
N LEU A 116 -8.93 -8.97 9.11
CA LEU A 116 -8.85 -7.88 10.08
C LEU A 116 -8.83 -6.55 9.34
N HIS A 117 -9.85 -5.73 9.56
CA HIS A 117 -9.99 -4.40 8.98
C HIS A 117 -9.51 -3.33 9.95
N PHE A 118 -8.77 -2.35 9.46
CA PHE A 118 -8.34 -1.19 10.24
C PHE A 118 -7.99 -0.01 9.32
N PHE A 119 -7.89 1.18 9.93
CA PHE A 119 -7.42 2.39 9.24
C PHE A 119 -6.05 2.79 9.74
N THR A 120 -5.19 3.23 8.83
CA THR A 120 -4.02 4.02 9.21
C THR A 120 -4.50 5.41 9.65
N PRO A 121 -3.83 6.06 10.63
CA PRO A 121 -4.18 7.42 11.00
C PRO A 121 -4.13 8.36 9.80
N SER A 122 -5.07 9.30 9.72
CA SER A 122 -5.03 10.39 8.74
C SER A 122 -4.01 11.42 9.19
N ILE A 123 -3.19 11.92 8.27
CA ILE A 123 -2.37 13.10 8.53
C ILE A 123 -3.35 14.24 8.83
N PRO A 124 -3.18 14.99 9.94
CA PRO A 124 -3.99 16.16 10.19
C PRO A 124 -3.96 17.11 8.98
N GLU A 125 -5.10 17.70 8.64
CA GLU A 125 -5.14 18.73 7.61
C GLU A 125 -4.11 19.80 7.97
N SER A 126 -3.27 20.15 7.00
CA SER A 126 -2.29 21.20 7.09
C SER A 126 -2.78 22.39 6.25
N ASP A 127 -2.70 23.59 6.79
CA ASP A 127 -2.93 24.82 6.03
C ASP A 127 -1.78 25.10 5.02
N ALA A 128 -0.74 24.27 5.03
CA ALA A 128 0.41 24.39 4.14
C ALA A 128 -0.01 24.30 2.68
N GLN A 129 0.40 25.28 1.89
CA GLN A 129 0.01 25.42 0.50
C GLN A 129 1.16 25.05 -0.43
N VAL A 130 0.82 24.34 -1.52
CA VAL A 130 1.68 24.20 -2.69
C VAL A 130 1.02 24.95 -3.83
N SER A 131 1.77 25.80 -4.51
CA SER A 131 1.29 26.47 -5.72
C SER A 131 2.22 26.19 -6.89
N ILE A 132 1.65 26.12 -8.09
CA ILE A 132 2.34 25.89 -9.33
C ILE A 132 2.05 27.01 -10.28
N ALA A 133 3.09 27.69 -10.77
CA ALA A 133 2.98 28.71 -11.81
C ALA A 133 3.76 28.23 -13.04
N ILE A 134 3.07 27.99 -14.15
CA ILE A 134 3.70 27.63 -15.42
C ILE A 134 4.52 28.83 -15.91
N GLU A 135 5.80 28.63 -16.18
CA GLU A 135 6.75 29.65 -16.67
C GLU A 135 6.91 29.62 -18.18
N ASP A 136 7.07 28.42 -18.75
CA ASP A 136 7.24 28.23 -20.18
C ASP A 136 6.68 26.90 -20.66
N ILE A 137 6.17 26.90 -21.90
CA ILE A 137 5.67 25.71 -22.59
C ILE A 137 6.28 25.66 -23.98
N ALA A 138 7.10 24.63 -24.25
CA ALA A 138 7.62 24.33 -25.56
C ALA A 138 6.92 23.08 -26.15
N SER A 139 7.30 22.69 -27.36
CA SER A 139 6.68 21.54 -28.04
C SER A 139 6.92 20.19 -27.32
N THR A 140 8.01 20.07 -26.58
CA THR A 140 8.43 18.83 -25.91
C THR A 140 8.90 19.04 -24.47
N SER A 141 8.66 20.23 -23.91
CA SER A 141 9.05 20.54 -22.53
C SER A 141 8.09 21.52 -21.88
N VAL A 142 8.09 21.52 -20.55
CA VAL A 142 7.39 22.51 -19.72
C VAL A 142 8.31 22.91 -18.58
N SER A 143 8.27 24.19 -18.20
CA SER A 143 8.85 24.66 -16.93
C SER A 143 7.77 25.32 -16.07
N ALA A 144 7.92 25.14 -14.76
CA ALA A 144 7.03 25.72 -13.78
C ALA A 144 7.79 26.10 -12.52
N TYR A 145 7.39 27.21 -11.89
CA TYR A 145 7.82 27.54 -10.54
C TYR A 145 6.88 26.86 -9.55
N VAL A 146 7.44 26.02 -8.67
CA VAL A 146 6.73 25.41 -7.55
C VAL A 146 7.08 26.20 -6.29
N SER A 147 6.07 26.77 -5.65
CA SER A 147 6.20 27.45 -4.36
C SER A 147 5.57 26.59 -3.27
N ILE A 148 6.27 26.40 -2.18
CA ILE A 148 5.84 25.64 -1.01
C ILE A 148 5.93 26.49 0.25
N ASP A 149 5.05 26.24 1.21
CA ASP A 149 5.14 26.77 2.55
C ASP A 149 6.27 26.14 3.35
N GLU A 150 6.79 26.86 4.35
CA GLU A 150 7.87 26.38 5.24
C GLU A 150 7.52 25.07 5.99
N ALA A 151 6.23 24.77 6.15
CA ALA A 151 5.76 23.53 6.78
C ALA A 151 5.96 22.28 5.90
N ILE A 152 6.26 22.45 4.60
CA ILE A 152 6.47 21.34 3.67
C ILE A 152 7.94 21.00 3.63
N SER A 153 8.29 19.82 4.12
CA SER A 153 9.68 19.36 4.18
C SER A 153 10.23 18.85 2.85
N SER A 154 9.36 18.30 2.00
CA SER A 154 9.74 17.84 0.65
C SER A 154 8.50 17.60 -0.22
N TYR A 155 8.69 17.64 -1.54
CA TYR A 155 7.66 17.32 -2.51
C TYR A 155 8.28 16.63 -3.73
N TYR A 156 7.45 15.93 -4.49
CA TYR A 156 7.83 15.32 -5.76
C TYR A 156 7.19 16.08 -6.91
N VAL A 157 7.87 16.09 -8.06
CA VAL A 157 7.30 16.63 -9.29
C VAL A 157 7.21 15.52 -10.33
N TYR A 158 6.05 15.43 -10.99
CA TYR A 158 5.82 14.45 -12.03
C TYR A 158 4.97 15.02 -13.15
N VAL A 159 5.39 14.81 -14.39
CA VAL A 159 4.63 15.28 -15.57
C VAL A 159 4.41 14.10 -16.51
N ARG A 160 3.16 13.87 -16.83
CA ARG A 160 2.74 12.84 -17.78
C ARG A 160 1.50 13.27 -18.56
N ASP A 161 1.22 12.56 -19.65
CA ASP A 161 -0.02 12.77 -20.40
C ASP A 161 -1.26 12.55 -19.51
N CYS A 162 -2.30 13.34 -19.77
CA CYS A 162 -3.53 13.29 -18.97
C CYS A 162 -4.16 11.91 -18.98
N LYS A 163 -4.11 11.22 -20.13
CA LYS A 163 -4.70 9.89 -20.26
C LYS A 163 -4.09 8.88 -19.29
N TRP A 164 -2.77 8.93 -19.06
CA TRP A 164 -2.13 8.03 -18.11
C TRP A 164 -2.64 8.25 -16.68
N PHE A 165 -2.80 9.50 -16.25
CA PHE A 165 -3.37 9.80 -14.93
C PHE A 165 -4.83 9.34 -14.83
N ASP A 166 -5.64 9.64 -15.85
CA ASP A 166 -7.06 9.29 -15.89
C ASP A 166 -7.26 7.77 -15.84
N ASP A 167 -6.46 7.01 -16.58
CA ASP A 167 -6.49 5.54 -16.58
C ASP A 167 -6.14 4.98 -15.18
N ILE A 168 -5.09 5.50 -14.53
CA ILE A 168 -4.68 5.06 -13.19
C ILE A 168 -5.76 5.40 -12.15
N ILE A 169 -6.28 6.63 -12.17
CA ILE A 169 -7.34 7.05 -11.25
C ILE A 169 -8.59 6.20 -11.42
N SER A 170 -8.97 5.93 -12.67
CA SER A 170 -10.15 5.12 -12.97
C SER A 170 -10.00 3.66 -12.51
N GLN A 171 -8.81 3.10 -12.61
CA GLN A 171 -8.55 1.69 -12.30
C GLN A 171 -8.24 1.45 -10.81
N TYR A 172 -7.52 2.35 -10.16
CA TYR A 172 -6.94 2.12 -8.84
C TYR A 172 -7.26 3.23 -7.82
N GLY A 173 -7.92 4.30 -8.25
CA GLY A 173 -8.18 5.48 -7.41
C GLY A 173 -7.01 6.47 -7.37
N GLU A 174 -7.30 7.68 -6.90
CA GLU A 174 -6.35 8.81 -6.89
C GLU A 174 -5.12 8.55 -6.00
N SER A 175 -5.28 7.80 -4.90
CA SER A 175 -4.17 7.47 -4.00
C SER A 175 -3.04 6.68 -4.67
N MET A 176 -3.34 5.94 -5.74
CA MET A 176 -2.33 5.23 -6.48
C MET A 176 -1.33 6.17 -7.16
N ILE A 177 -1.75 7.35 -7.58
CA ILE A 177 -0.85 8.37 -8.16
C ILE A 177 0.25 8.72 -7.17
N ASN A 178 -0.10 9.01 -5.90
CA ASN A 178 0.87 9.33 -4.87
C ASN A 178 1.87 8.19 -4.64
N THR A 179 1.38 6.96 -4.65
CA THR A 179 2.24 5.77 -4.55
C THR A 179 3.22 5.68 -5.71
N LEU A 180 2.74 5.80 -6.95
CA LEU A 180 3.56 5.68 -8.14
C LEU A 180 4.62 6.79 -8.25
N ILE A 181 4.28 8.01 -7.89
CA ILE A 181 5.21 9.15 -7.92
C ILE A 181 6.37 8.95 -6.94
N LYS A 182 6.11 8.40 -5.75
CA LYS A 182 7.13 8.13 -4.73
C LYS A 182 8.08 6.98 -5.08
N TYR A 183 7.69 6.07 -5.97
CA TYR A 183 8.56 4.95 -6.34
C TYR A 183 9.82 5.44 -7.05
N PRO A 184 11.01 4.94 -6.69
CA PRO A 184 12.26 5.31 -7.36
C PRO A 184 12.26 5.05 -8.86
N SER A 185 11.51 4.04 -9.32
CA SER A 185 11.34 3.70 -10.73
C SER A 185 10.52 4.72 -11.53
N SER A 186 9.77 5.60 -10.87
CA SER A 186 9.03 6.68 -11.55
C SER A 186 9.96 7.71 -12.19
N GLY A 187 11.16 7.88 -11.63
CA GLY A 187 12.09 8.94 -12.00
C GLY A 187 11.64 10.34 -11.56
N ALA A 188 10.59 10.43 -10.72
CA ALA A 188 10.11 11.70 -10.19
C ALA A 188 11.16 12.33 -9.26
N PRO A 189 11.68 13.53 -9.56
CA PRO A 189 12.62 14.21 -8.67
C PRO A 189 11.91 14.71 -7.40
N SER A 190 12.64 14.70 -6.29
CA SER A 190 12.19 15.26 -5.01
C SER A 190 12.94 16.54 -4.67
N TYR A 191 12.25 17.52 -4.12
CA TYR A 191 12.79 18.83 -3.74
C TYR A 191 12.30 19.23 -2.34
N ALA A 192 13.07 20.07 -1.66
CA ALA A 192 12.78 20.57 -0.31
C ALA A 192 12.65 22.09 -0.22
N ASP A 193 12.64 22.80 -1.35
CA ASP A 193 12.59 24.26 -1.44
C ASP A 193 11.75 24.71 -2.64
N SER A 194 11.21 25.93 -2.56
CA SER A 194 10.53 26.56 -3.70
C SER A 194 11.52 26.83 -4.83
N ARG A 195 11.20 26.37 -6.05
CA ARG A 195 12.10 26.50 -7.21
C ARG A 195 11.40 26.37 -8.56
N SER A 196 12.09 26.82 -9.61
CA SER A 196 11.73 26.45 -10.98
C SER A 196 12.17 25.03 -11.27
N VAL A 197 11.30 24.25 -11.90
CA VAL A 197 11.54 22.89 -12.37
C VAL A 197 11.19 22.79 -13.84
N SER A 198 11.96 21.99 -14.58
CA SER A 198 11.74 21.75 -16.00
C SER A 198 11.57 20.26 -16.26
N TRP A 199 10.67 19.93 -17.19
CA TRP A 199 10.41 18.57 -17.63
C TRP A 199 10.51 18.49 -19.14
N GLU A 200 11.29 17.54 -19.64
CA GLU A 200 11.58 17.36 -21.05
C GLU A 200 11.06 16.02 -21.58
N GLY A 201 11.06 15.85 -22.89
CA GLY A 201 10.65 14.60 -23.54
C GLY A 201 9.14 14.40 -23.59
N LEU A 202 8.36 15.47 -23.48
CA LEU A 202 6.91 15.44 -23.61
C LEU A 202 6.50 15.19 -25.07
N MET A 203 5.36 14.55 -25.27
CA MET A 203 4.77 14.36 -26.61
C MET A 203 4.16 15.67 -27.09
N PRO A 204 4.51 16.14 -28.31
CA PRO A 204 3.91 17.34 -28.89
C PRO A 204 2.41 17.22 -29.05
N SER A 205 1.69 18.33 -28.91
CA SER A 205 0.23 18.43 -29.11
C SER A 205 -0.59 17.49 -28.21
N THR A 206 -0.02 17.08 -27.08
CA THR A 206 -0.67 16.20 -26.10
C THR A 206 -0.92 16.99 -24.81
N ALA A 207 -2.09 16.79 -24.20
CA ALA A 207 -2.37 17.35 -22.88
C ALA A 207 -1.60 16.58 -21.80
N HIS A 208 -0.99 17.32 -20.88
CA HIS A 208 -0.24 16.77 -19.76
C HIS A 208 -0.71 17.36 -18.44
N TYR A 209 -0.71 16.56 -17.37
CA TYR A 209 -0.79 17.05 -16.01
C TYR A 209 0.61 17.27 -15.45
N PHE A 210 0.74 18.38 -14.73
CA PHE A 210 1.90 18.68 -13.89
C PHE A 210 1.45 18.44 -12.45
N ALA A 211 1.92 17.34 -11.85
CA ALA A 211 1.57 16.92 -10.51
C ALA A 211 2.70 17.23 -9.51
N VAL A 212 2.32 17.70 -8.32
CA VAL A 212 3.21 18.01 -7.20
C VAL A 212 2.68 17.34 -5.95
#